data_44df4f7d9bad0930fb20f774d1fb027f
#
_entry.id   44df4f7d9bad0930fb20f774d1fb027f
#
_cell.length_a   1.000
_cell.length_b   1.000
_cell.length_c   1.000
_cell.angle_alpha   90.00
_cell.angle_beta   90.00
_cell.angle_gamma   90.00
#
_symmetry.space_group_name_H-M   'P 1'
#
loop_
_entity.id
_entity.type
_entity.pdbx_description
1 polymer ?
#
loop_
_entity_poly.entity_id
_entity_poly.type
_entity_poly.pdbx_seq_one_letter_code
_entity_poly.pdbx_strand_id
1 'polypeptide(L)'
;MPDPYERGADRAFGKLRGFLVGVLAAVGGVTLIVLVTPVVPVWAHLYSGPIEQPKGDILILLTAAADDEGSISYSSYWRARYALLSWRSGAFKKIVISGTGSYGVENFLVAEGISPESILIDPQSRSTRSNGVDTAKLIEGLPGKRVLLTSDYHMYRAQRVFRRLGVEVAPMPVPDVTKSGQRWTGRFSGFQTLVLESAKIAYYKAHGWM
;
A
#
# COMPACT_ATOMS: atom_id res chain seq x y z
N MET A 1 -39.02 -49.60 11.46
CA MET A 1 -37.96 -49.22 10.48
C MET A 1 -37.87 -47.70 10.46
N PRO A 2 -36.71 -47.07 10.61
CA PRO A 2 -36.60 -45.62 10.50
C PRO A 2 -36.90 -45.18 9.07
N ASP A 3 -37.64 -44.06 8.96
CA ASP A 3 -38.12 -43.47 7.72
C ASP A 3 -36.94 -43.19 6.77
N PRO A 4 -37.04 -43.53 5.46
CA PRO A 4 -36.02 -43.21 4.48
C PRO A 4 -35.73 -41.70 4.38
N TYR A 5 -36.70 -40.83 4.66
CA TYR A 5 -36.56 -39.38 4.68
C TYR A 5 -35.69 -38.89 5.86
N GLU A 6 -35.84 -39.46 7.08
CA GLU A 6 -35.01 -39.14 8.26
C GLU A 6 -33.53 -39.46 8.00
N ARG A 7 -33.26 -40.65 7.40
CA ARG A 7 -31.90 -41.05 7.05
C ARG A 7 -31.23 -40.13 5.99
N GLY A 8 -32.03 -39.55 5.09
CA GLY A 8 -31.55 -38.59 4.11
C GLY A 8 -31.15 -37.23 4.75
N ALA A 9 -31.97 -36.77 5.68
CA ALA A 9 -31.74 -35.53 6.42
C ALA A 9 -30.49 -35.64 7.33
N ASP A 10 -30.34 -36.73 8.06
CA ASP A 10 -29.17 -37.00 8.92
C ASP A 10 -27.85 -37.04 8.13
N ARG A 11 -27.86 -37.67 6.97
CA ARG A 11 -26.66 -37.69 6.08
C ARG A 11 -26.33 -36.33 5.52
N ALA A 12 -27.31 -35.52 5.13
CA ALA A 12 -27.11 -34.14 4.64
C ALA A 12 -26.56 -33.25 5.75
N PHE A 13 -27.12 -33.33 6.95
CA PHE A 13 -26.66 -32.63 8.14
C PHE A 13 -25.24 -33.03 8.54
N GLY A 14 -24.91 -34.31 8.50
CA GLY A 14 -23.56 -34.81 8.75
C GLY A 14 -22.52 -34.29 7.76
N LYS A 15 -22.87 -34.23 6.46
CA LYS A 15 -22.00 -33.64 5.43
C LYS A 15 -21.80 -32.13 5.62
N LEU A 16 -22.87 -31.38 5.91
CA LEU A 16 -22.81 -29.93 6.17
C LEU A 16 -21.94 -29.65 7.41
N ARG A 17 -22.13 -30.40 8.51
CA ARG A 17 -21.32 -30.28 9.71
C ARG A 17 -19.84 -30.58 9.42
N GLY A 18 -19.54 -31.63 8.68
CA GLY A 18 -18.18 -31.98 8.26
C GLY A 18 -17.52 -30.88 7.43
N PHE A 19 -18.27 -30.30 6.47
CA PHE A 19 -17.81 -29.17 5.68
C PHE A 19 -17.51 -27.93 6.53
N LEU A 20 -18.43 -27.57 7.42
CA LEU A 20 -18.25 -26.42 8.33
C LEU A 20 -17.04 -26.58 9.25
N VAL A 21 -16.88 -27.79 9.83
CA VAL A 21 -15.69 -28.11 10.66
C VAL A 21 -14.41 -27.99 9.84
N GLY A 22 -14.40 -28.50 8.62
CA GLY A 22 -13.26 -28.40 7.71
C GLY A 22 -12.90 -26.94 7.39
N VAL A 23 -13.89 -26.09 7.09
CA VAL A 23 -13.67 -24.65 6.85
C VAL A 23 -13.12 -23.97 8.10
N LEU A 24 -13.72 -24.21 9.27
CA LEU A 24 -13.25 -23.62 10.53
C LEU A 24 -11.81 -24.05 10.87
N ALA A 25 -11.48 -25.32 10.66
CA ALA A 25 -10.13 -25.83 10.86
C ALA A 25 -9.13 -25.17 9.91
N ALA A 26 -9.48 -25.01 8.63
CA ALA A 26 -8.64 -24.31 7.65
C ALA A 26 -8.42 -22.83 8.01
N VAL A 27 -9.47 -22.11 8.37
CA VAL A 27 -9.38 -20.69 8.81
C VAL A 27 -8.54 -20.59 10.08
N GLY A 28 -8.77 -21.46 11.07
CA GLY A 28 -7.98 -21.51 12.31
C GLY A 28 -6.50 -21.80 12.05
N GLY A 29 -6.21 -22.76 11.17
CA GLY A 29 -4.84 -23.10 10.75
C GLY A 29 -4.13 -21.94 10.07
N VAL A 30 -4.78 -21.28 9.11
CA VAL A 30 -4.22 -20.08 8.45
C VAL A 30 -3.97 -18.97 9.47
N THR A 31 -4.94 -18.70 10.36
CA THR A 31 -4.80 -17.69 11.40
C THR A 31 -3.60 -18.00 12.32
N LEU A 32 -3.46 -19.23 12.74
CA LEU A 32 -2.34 -19.66 13.58
C LEU A 32 -0.99 -19.44 12.86
N ILE A 33 -0.87 -19.89 11.62
CA ILE A 33 0.33 -19.69 10.82
C ILE A 33 0.67 -18.18 10.71
N VAL A 34 -0.31 -17.34 10.39
CA VAL A 34 -0.13 -15.88 10.29
C VAL A 34 0.36 -15.28 11.60
N LEU A 35 -0.19 -15.71 12.74
CA LEU A 35 0.15 -15.13 14.04
C LEU A 35 1.50 -15.61 14.59
N VAL A 36 1.86 -16.89 14.40
CA VAL A 36 3.06 -17.45 15.04
C VAL A 36 4.31 -17.42 14.14
N THR A 37 4.15 -17.33 12.81
CA THR A 37 5.28 -17.31 11.89
C THR A 37 5.58 -15.92 11.34
N PRO A 38 6.81 -15.63 10.87
CA PRO A 38 7.15 -14.35 10.26
C PRO A 38 6.71 -14.24 8.79
N VAL A 39 5.71 -14.99 8.33
CA VAL A 39 5.25 -14.98 6.94
C VAL A 39 4.85 -13.58 6.48
N VAL A 40 4.20 -12.79 7.34
CA VAL A 40 3.72 -11.44 7.01
C VAL A 40 4.87 -10.46 6.75
N PRO A 41 5.84 -10.26 7.65
CA PRO A 41 6.95 -9.35 7.36
C PRO A 41 7.83 -9.85 6.21
N VAL A 42 8.00 -11.15 6.01
CA VAL A 42 8.72 -11.70 4.86
C VAL A 42 8.00 -11.37 3.56
N TRP A 43 6.69 -11.58 3.48
CA TRP A 43 5.88 -11.24 2.32
C TRP A 43 5.88 -9.72 2.04
N ALA A 44 5.72 -8.88 3.07
CA ALA A 44 5.82 -7.43 2.91
C ALA A 44 7.20 -7.01 2.35
N HIS A 45 8.27 -7.66 2.80
CA HIS A 45 9.62 -7.38 2.32
C HIS A 45 9.80 -7.72 0.82
N LEU A 46 9.15 -8.78 0.34
CA LEU A 46 9.15 -9.11 -1.10
C LEU A 46 8.46 -8.03 -1.95
N TYR A 47 7.49 -7.30 -1.37
CA TYR A 47 6.81 -6.20 -2.07
C TYR A 47 7.54 -4.85 -1.92
N SER A 48 8.23 -4.62 -0.82
CA SER A 48 8.98 -3.39 -0.61
C SER A 48 10.26 -3.32 -1.45
N GLY A 49 10.90 -4.47 -1.66
CA GLY A 49 12.30 -4.49 -2.07
C GLY A 49 13.22 -3.93 -0.96
N PRO A 50 14.46 -3.53 -1.29
CA PRO A 50 15.36 -2.92 -0.34
C PRO A 50 14.76 -1.65 0.27
N ILE A 51 14.87 -1.49 1.60
CA ILE A 51 14.46 -0.27 2.31
C ILE A 51 15.65 0.67 2.32
N GLU A 52 15.69 1.55 1.33
CA GLU A 52 16.74 2.53 1.13
C GLU A 52 16.16 3.94 1.16
N GLN A 53 17.01 4.93 1.41
CA GLN A 53 16.67 6.36 1.32
C GLN A 53 17.46 6.99 0.16
N PRO A 54 17.03 6.79 -1.08
CA PRO A 54 17.73 7.32 -2.24
C PRO A 54 17.62 8.85 -2.27
N LYS A 55 18.73 9.50 -2.69
CA LYS A 55 18.72 10.94 -3.00
C LYS A 55 18.23 11.18 -4.42
N GLY A 56 17.58 12.30 -4.63
CA GLY A 56 17.06 12.71 -5.93
C GLY A 56 16.78 14.20 -5.98
N ASP A 57 16.17 14.65 -7.07
CA ASP A 57 15.74 16.05 -7.22
C ASP A 57 14.26 16.21 -6.91
N ILE A 58 13.44 15.21 -7.27
CA ILE A 58 11.98 15.23 -7.12
C ILE A 58 11.54 14.05 -6.27
N LEU A 59 10.88 14.32 -5.15
CA LEU A 59 10.25 13.32 -4.29
C LEU A 59 8.77 13.20 -4.67
N ILE A 60 8.34 12.04 -5.13
CA ILE A 60 6.95 11.75 -5.47
C ILE A 60 6.34 10.97 -4.30
N LEU A 61 5.41 11.59 -3.58
CA LEU A 61 4.69 11.00 -2.47
C LEU A 61 3.30 10.57 -2.90
N LEU A 62 3.00 9.28 -2.84
CA LEU A 62 1.63 8.79 -3.06
C LEU A 62 0.88 8.77 -1.74
N THR A 63 -0.26 9.48 -1.69
CA THR A 63 -1.13 9.44 -0.50
C THR A 63 -1.91 8.12 -0.43
N ALA A 64 -2.39 7.77 0.75
CA ALA A 64 -3.50 6.84 0.91
C ALA A 64 -4.83 7.61 0.71
N ALA A 65 -5.95 6.88 0.61
CA ALA A 65 -7.25 7.52 0.55
C ALA A 65 -7.42 8.49 1.73
N ALA A 66 -7.97 9.69 1.45
CA ALA A 66 -8.37 10.61 2.49
C ALA A 66 -9.64 10.06 3.17
N ASP A 67 -9.83 10.40 4.44
CA ASP A 67 -11.12 10.28 5.09
C ASP A 67 -12.10 11.31 4.49
N ASP A 68 -13.41 11.11 4.67
CA ASP A 68 -14.47 11.94 4.05
C ASP A 68 -14.37 13.46 4.36
N GLU A 69 -13.64 13.84 5.42
CA GLU A 69 -13.44 15.22 5.84
C GLU A 69 -12.14 15.86 5.33
N GLY A 70 -11.41 15.20 4.41
CA GLY A 70 -10.13 15.71 3.90
C GLY A 70 -8.98 15.66 4.92
N SER A 71 -9.16 14.95 6.03
CA SER A 71 -8.14 14.72 7.03
C SER A 71 -7.00 13.84 6.47
N ILE A 72 -5.82 14.00 7.06
CA ILE A 72 -4.68 13.15 6.69
C ILE A 72 -4.86 11.75 7.29
N SER A 73 -4.97 10.71 6.47
CA SER A 73 -5.03 9.33 6.96
C SER A 73 -3.73 8.92 7.65
N TYR A 74 -3.81 7.93 8.56
CA TYR A 74 -2.63 7.43 9.28
C TYR A 74 -1.46 7.06 8.34
N SER A 75 -1.74 6.34 7.26
CA SER A 75 -0.70 5.95 6.30
C SER A 75 -0.13 7.15 5.55
N SER A 76 -0.96 8.16 5.19
CA SER A 76 -0.50 9.39 4.56
C SER A 76 0.35 10.23 5.51
N TYR A 77 -0.01 10.30 6.80
CA TYR A 77 0.78 10.99 7.82
C TYR A 77 2.18 10.39 7.97
N TRP A 78 2.31 9.06 8.04
CA TRP A 78 3.62 8.43 8.11
C TRP A 78 4.46 8.69 6.86
N ARG A 79 3.85 8.61 5.67
CA ARG A 79 4.54 8.95 4.41
C ARG A 79 4.99 10.40 4.41
N ALA A 80 4.15 11.34 4.85
CA ALA A 80 4.49 12.75 4.98
C ALA A 80 5.66 12.99 5.96
N ARG A 81 5.70 12.28 7.08
CA ARG A 81 6.83 12.33 8.01
C ARG A 81 8.15 11.86 7.38
N TYR A 82 8.12 10.77 6.63
CA TYR A 82 9.32 10.31 5.91
C TYR A 82 9.74 11.29 4.82
N ALA A 83 8.80 11.89 4.11
CA ALA A 83 9.07 12.94 3.14
C ALA A 83 9.72 14.16 3.80
N LEU A 84 9.21 14.62 4.94
CA LEU A 84 9.76 15.73 5.72
C LEU A 84 11.21 15.46 6.17
N LEU A 85 11.48 14.27 6.72
CA LEU A 85 12.83 13.90 7.14
C LEU A 85 13.81 13.89 5.96
N SER A 86 13.37 13.35 4.82
CA SER A 86 14.19 13.33 3.60
C SER A 86 14.40 14.72 3.01
N TRP A 87 13.39 15.59 3.08
CA TRP A 87 13.52 17.00 2.69
C TRP A 87 14.55 17.73 3.56
N ARG A 88 14.43 17.60 4.87
CA ARG A 88 15.36 18.23 5.84
C ARG A 88 16.81 17.76 5.71
N SER A 89 17.02 16.57 5.14
CA SER A 89 18.38 16.11 4.80
C SER A 89 18.98 16.78 3.56
N GLY A 90 18.25 17.69 2.90
CA GLY A 90 18.68 18.36 1.67
C GLY A 90 18.71 17.47 0.44
N ALA A 91 17.97 16.35 0.48
CA ALA A 91 18.00 15.35 -0.59
C ALA A 91 17.15 15.71 -1.82
N PHE A 92 16.23 16.69 -1.69
CA PHE A 92 15.24 17.01 -2.72
C PHE A 92 15.06 18.52 -2.93
N LYS A 93 14.60 18.91 -4.14
CA LYS A 93 14.29 20.29 -4.54
C LYS A 93 12.78 20.52 -4.73
N LYS A 94 12.03 19.45 -5.04
CA LYS A 94 10.58 19.47 -5.24
C LYS A 94 9.94 18.25 -4.59
N ILE A 95 8.70 18.43 -4.12
CA ILE A 95 7.84 17.34 -3.66
C ILE A 95 6.59 17.36 -4.53
N VAL A 96 6.24 16.20 -5.08
CA VAL A 96 4.96 15.97 -5.77
C VAL A 96 4.10 15.11 -4.87
N ILE A 97 2.91 15.56 -4.52
CA ILE A 97 1.97 14.83 -3.68
C ILE A 97 0.78 14.42 -4.54
N SER A 98 0.56 13.12 -4.71
CA SER A 98 -0.48 12.59 -5.58
C SER A 98 -1.45 11.68 -4.85
N GLY A 99 -2.74 11.93 -5.05
CA GLY A 99 -3.88 11.21 -4.50
C GLY A 99 -4.85 12.10 -3.71
N THR A 100 -6.00 11.58 -3.37
CA THR A 100 -7.11 12.33 -2.73
C THR A 100 -6.75 12.98 -1.38
N GLY A 101 -5.73 12.49 -0.69
CA GLY A 101 -5.23 13.07 0.57
C GLY A 101 -4.16 14.16 0.40
N SER A 102 -3.94 14.68 -0.81
CA SER A 102 -2.84 15.62 -1.11
C SER A 102 -2.90 16.90 -0.29
N TYR A 103 -4.07 17.52 -0.16
CA TYR A 103 -4.22 18.77 0.62
C TYR A 103 -3.84 18.60 2.10
N GLY A 104 -4.25 17.49 2.74
CA GLY A 104 -3.89 17.23 4.13
C GLY A 104 -2.38 17.03 4.31
N VAL A 105 -1.73 16.37 3.36
CA VAL A 105 -0.27 16.18 3.37
C VAL A 105 0.45 17.49 3.08
N GLU A 106 -0.01 18.28 2.12
CA GLU A 106 0.52 19.61 1.81
C GLU A 106 0.48 20.51 3.04
N ASN A 107 -0.70 20.65 3.66
CA ASN A 107 -0.89 21.46 4.86
C ASN A 107 0.07 21.06 5.98
N PHE A 108 0.24 19.74 6.20
CA PHE A 108 1.21 19.24 7.17
C PHE A 108 2.64 19.65 6.83
N LEU A 109 3.08 19.49 5.58
CA LEU A 109 4.45 19.80 5.17
C LEU A 109 4.73 21.30 5.21
N VAL A 110 3.76 22.13 4.84
CA VAL A 110 3.85 23.61 4.92
C VAL A 110 3.92 24.06 6.38
N ALA A 111 3.10 23.51 7.27
CA ALA A 111 3.16 23.80 8.71
C ALA A 111 4.52 23.42 9.32
N GLU A 112 5.19 22.41 8.76
CA GLU A 112 6.54 21.97 9.17
C GLU A 112 7.67 22.79 8.48
N GLY A 113 7.34 23.85 7.75
CA GLY A 113 8.28 24.82 7.20
C GLY A 113 8.76 24.52 5.77
N ILE A 114 8.10 23.62 5.02
CA ILE A 114 8.39 23.45 3.59
C ILE A 114 7.67 24.55 2.81
N SER A 115 8.40 25.28 1.94
CA SER A 115 7.81 26.31 1.10
C SER A 115 6.75 25.72 0.15
N PRO A 116 5.52 26.28 0.07
CA PRO A 116 4.50 25.84 -0.87
C PRO A 116 4.98 25.82 -2.34
N GLU A 117 5.88 26.72 -2.71
CA GLU A 117 6.47 26.78 -4.05
C GLU A 117 7.28 25.53 -4.41
N SER A 118 7.72 24.78 -3.39
CA SER A 118 8.44 23.51 -3.57
C SER A 118 7.52 22.31 -3.70
N ILE A 119 6.20 22.50 -3.54
CA ILE A 119 5.20 21.43 -3.54
C ILE A 119 4.33 21.53 -4.79
N LEU A 120 4.12 20.40 -5.45
CA LEU A 120 3.14 20.23 -6.52
C LEU A 120 2.12 19.19 -6.06
N ILE A 121 0.83 19.42 -6.27
CA ILE A 121 -0.22 18.51 -5.82
C ILE A 121 -1.07 18.00 -6.97
N ASP A 122 -1.48 16.74 -6.88
CA ASP A 122 -2.54 16.11 -7.66
C ASP A 122 -3.60 15.57 -6.70
N PRO A 123 -4.68 16.29 -6.43
CA PRO A 123 -5.75 15.87 -5.53
C PRO A 123 -6.82 15.02 -6.22
N GLN A 124 -6.75 14.81 -7.54
CA GLN A 124 -7.80 14.18 -8.32
C GLN A 124 -7.62 12.65 -8.44
N SER A 125 -6.39 12.18 -8.34
CA SER A 125 -6.06 10.76 -8.54
C SER A 125 -6.65 9.86 -7.46
N ARG A 126 -7.40 8.84 -7.90
CA ARG A 126 -8.07 7.85 -7.04
C ARG A 126 -7.55 6.43 -7.20
N SER A 127 -6.55 6.23 -8.03
CA SER A 127 -5.95 4.92 -8.31
C SER A 127 -4.45 5.08 -8.55
N THR A 128 -3.69 4.01 -8.37
CA THR A 128 -2.24 4.07 -8.64
C THR A 128 -1.94 4.38 -10.10
N ARG A 129 -2.83 3.97 -11.03
CA ARG A 129 -2.66 4.33 -12.44
C ARG A 129 -2.88 5.84 -12.66
N SER A 130 -3.94 6.42 -12.12
CA SER A 130 -4.16 7.86 -12.23
C SER A 130 -3.04 8.65 -11.53
N ASN A 131 -2.59 8.22 -10.34
CA ASN A 131 -1.42 8.83 -9.69
C ASN A 131 -0.21 8.87 -10.64
N GLY A 132 0.09 7.77 -11.34
CA GLY A 132 1.20 7.73 -12.29
C GLY A 132 0.99 8.66 -13.49
N VAL A 133 -0.21 8.68 -14.09
CA VAL A 133 -0.54 9.53 -15.25
C VAL A 133 -0.48 11.00 -14.90
N ASP A 134 -1.11 11.39 -13.79
CA ASP A 134 -1.22 12.81 -13.42
C ASP A 134 0.11 13.33 -12.83
N THR A 135 0.84 12.50 -12.08
CA THR A 135 2.22 12.82 -11.69
C THR A 135 3.12 13.01 -12.92
N ALA A 136 3.02 12.15 -13.94
CA ALA A 136 3.84 12.27 -15.15
C ALA A 136 3.65 13.64 -15.82
N LYS A 137 2.40 14.14 -15.90
CA LYS A 137 2.09 15.49 -16.41
C LYS A 137 2.67 16.60 -15.54
N LEU A 138 2.53 16.46 -14.20
CA LEU A 138 3.04 17.49 -13.26
C LEU A 138 4.56 17.64 -13.30
N ILE A 139 5.29 16.57 -13.59
CA ILE A 139 6.75 16.59 -13.67
C ILE A 139 7.28 16.68 -15.11
N GLU A 140 6.41 16.89 -16.09
CA GLU A 140 6.82 17.06 -17.48
C GLU A 140 7.75 18.28 -17.61
N GLY A 141 8.88 18.09 -18.28
CA GLY A 141 9.91 19.13 -18.41
C GLY A 141 10.75 19.39 -17.15
N LEU A 142 10.43 18.83 -16.00
CA LEU A 142 11.26 18.96 -14.80
C LEU A 142 12.46 18.01 -14.89
N PRO A 143 13.70 18.53 -14.88
CA PRO A 143 14.89 17.69 -14.91
C PRO A 143 15.16 17.06 -13.54
N GLY A 144 15.93 15.95 -13.54
CA GLY A 144 16.47 15.38 -12.34
C GLY A 144 15.96 13.99 -12.03
N LYS A 145 16.57 13.40 -11.00
CA LYS A 145 16.27 12.05 -10.51
C LYS A 145 14.99 12.07 -9.67
N ARG A 146 14.09 11.15 -9.97
CA ARG A 146 12.80 11.00 -9.31
C ARG A 146 12.84 9.87 -8.30
N VAL A 147 12.30 10.10 -7.12
CA VAL A 147 12.20 9.12 -6.03
C VAL A 147 10.74 8.93 -5.67
N LEU A 148 10.27 7.69 -5.66
CA LEU A 148 8.90 7.33 -5.35
C LEU A 148 8.77 6.89 -3.89
N LEU A 149 8.00 7.62 -3.10
CA LEU A 149 7.74 7.36 -1.70
C LEU A 149 6.30 6.87 -1.52
N THR A 150 6.16 5.66 -1.01
CA THR A 150 4.88 5.07 -0.60
C THR A 150 5.10 3.97 0.44
N SER A 151 4.03 3.36 0.98
CA SER A 151 4.19 2.24 1.93
C SER A 151 4.86 1.03 1.27
N ASP A 152 5.59 0.28 2.07
CA ASP A 152 6.36 -0.91 1.69
C ASP A 152 5.54 -1.93 0.88
N TYR A 153 4.36 -2.32 1.38
CA TYR A 153 3.48 -3.28 0.72
C TYR A 153 2.97 -2.79 -0.65
N HIS A 154 2.92 -1.46 -0.86
CA HIS A 154 2.43 -0.85 -2.09
C HIS A 154 3.52 -0.61 -3.14
N MET A 155 4.79 -0.60 -2.76
CA MET A 155 5.91 -0.19 -3.60
C MET A 155 6.02 -1.02 -4.88
N TYR A 156 5.86 -2.33 -4.80
CA TYR A 156 5.93 -3.24 -5.96
C TYR A 156 5.00 -2.83 -7.10
N ARG A 157 3.74 -2.53 -6.80
CA ARG A 157 2.74 -2.12 -7.80
C ARG A 157 2.99 -0.70 -8.28
N ALA A 158 3.24 0.23 -7.37
CA ALA A 158 3.44 1.63 -7.70
C ALA A 158 4.63 1.82 -8.66
N GLN A 159 5.79 1.27 -8.34
CA GLN A 159 7.00 1.40 -9.18
C GLN A 159 6.77 0.84 -10.60
N ARG A 160 6.06 -0.28 -10.72
CA ARG A 160 5.79 -0.88 -12.04
C ARG A 160 4.81 -0.05 -12.87
N VAL A 161 3.81 0.52 -12.25
CA VAL A 161 2.88 1.44 -12.92
C VAL A 161 3.62 2.65 -13.46
N PHE A 162 4.47 3.29 -12.64
CA PHE A 162 5.28 4.43 -13.08
C PHE A 162 6.21 4.06 -14.23
N ARG A 163 6.92 2.93 -14.13
CA ARG A 163 7.79 2.43 -15.21
C ARG A 163 7.00 2.18 -16.50
N ARG A 164 5.79 1.60 -16.41
CA ARG A 164 4.93 1.34 -17.58
C ARG A 164 4.50 2.63 -18.28
N LEU A 165 4.44 3.74 -17.56
CA LEU A 165 4.14 5.08 -18.08
C LEU A 165 5.39 5.85 -18.54
N GLY A 166 6.56 5.21 -18.58
CA GLY A 166 7.82 5.85 -18.97
C GLY A 166 8.44 6.74 -17.89
N VAL A 167 7.96 6.69 -16.66
CA VAL A 167 8.52 7.46 -15.54
C VAL A 167 9.45 6.59 -14.73
N GLU A 168 10.75 6.77 -14.92
CA GLU A 168 11.77 6.10 -14.12
C GLU A 168 11.83 6.69 -12.72
N VAL A 169 11.69 5.83 -11.69
CA VAL A 169 11.68 6.23 -10.28
C VAL A 169 12.55 5.29 -9.44
N ALA A 170 13.33 5.85 -8.52
CA ALA A 170 13.98 5.09 -7.48
C ALA A 170 12.99 4.84 -6.32
N PRO A 171 12.85 3.60 -5.82
CA PRO A 171 11.91 3.29 -4.75
C PRO A 171 12.42 3.79 -3.39
N MET A 172 11.51 4.35 -2.59
CA MET A 172 11.70 4.74 -1.20
C MET A 172 10.53 4.20 -0.36
N PRO A 173 10.53 2.91 -0.02
CA PRO A 173 9.44 2.31 0.74
C PRO A 173 9.43 2.78 2.19
N VAL A 174 8.28 3.28 2.64
CA VAL A 174 8.04 3.59 4.07
C VAL A 174 7.68 2.30 4.78
N PRO A 175 8.42 1.91 5.84
CA PRO A 175 8.09 0.71 6.62
C PRO A 175 6.73 0.83 7.30
N ASP A 176 5.78 0.04 6.84
CA ASP A 176 4.41 -0.05 7.34
C ASP A 176 4.13 -1.50 7.78
N VAL A 177 3.85 -2.39 6.85
CA VAL A 177 3.59 -3.81 7.16
C VAL A 177 4.86 -4.55 7.55
N THR A 178 6.01 -4.22 6.98
CA THR A 178 7.30 -4.79 7.41
C THR A 178 7.59 -4.49 8.87
N LYS A 179 7.20 -3.32 9.39
CA LYS A 179 7.39 -2.92 10.78
C LYS A 179 6.29 -3.47 11.69
N SER A 180 5.01 -3.27 11.33
CA SER A 180 3.87 -3.72 12.16
C SER A 180 3.80 -5.25 12.25
N GLY A 181 4.14 -5.97 11.19
CA GLY A 181 4.18 -7.42 11.13
C GLY A 181 5.29 -8.09 11.98
N GLN A 182 6.26 -7.32 12.51
CA GLN A 182 7.23 -7.85 13.47
C GLN A 182 6.55 -8.33 14.76
N ARG A 183 5.49 -7.63 15.19
CA ARG A 183 4.71 -8.00 16.36
C ARG A 183 3.54 -8.89 15.95
N TRP A 184 3.28 -9.96 16.71
CA TRP A 184 2.17 -10.87 16.45
C TRP A 184 0.81 -10.16 16.35
N THR A 185 0.58 -9.09 17.14
CA THR A 185 -0.63 -8.27 17.14
C THR A 185 -0.88 -7.53 15.82
N GLY A 186 0.17 -7.18 15.08
CA GLY A 186 0.07 -6.51 13.78
C GLY A 186 0.01 -7.46 12.59
N ARG A 187 0.30 -8.75 12.78
CA ARG A 187 0.40 -9.71 11.66
C ARG A 187 -0.92 -9.95 10.95
N PHE A 188 -2.03 -10.02 11.69
CA PHE A 188 -3.32 -10.30 11.06
C PHE A 188 -3.77 -9.15 10.15
N SER A 189 -3.69 -7.89 10.60
CA SER A 189 -3.99 -6.73 9.77
C SER A 189 -3.02 -6.58 8.60
N GLY A 190 -1.72 -6.85 8.83
CA GLY A 190 -0.72 -6.90 7.78
C GLY A 190 -1.02 -7.97 6.73
N PHE A 191 -1.45 -9.16 7.14
CA PHE A 191 -1.89 -10.23 6.25
C PHE A 191 -3.06 -9.79 5.37
N GLN A 192 -4.10 -9.20 5.95
CA GLN A 192 -5.23 -8.67 5.19
C GLN A 192 -4.78 -7.63 4.16
N THR A 193 -3.91 -6.71 4.55
CA THR A 193 -3.33 -5.69 3.66
C THR A 193 -2.60 -6.33 2.49
N LEU A 194 -1.77 -7.35 2.74
CA LEU A 194 -1.01 -8.04 1.70
C LEU A 194 -1.89 -8.87 0.76
N VAL A 195 -2.93 -9.52 1.27
CA VAL A 195 -3.91 -10.24 0.44
C VAL A 195 -4.62 -9.28 -0.51
N LEU A 196 -5.11 -8.15 0.01
CA LEU A 196 -5.75 -7.12 -0.81
C LEU A 196 -4.79 -6.52 -1.84
N GLU A 197 -3.54 -6.27 -1.45
CA GLU A 197 -2.54 -5.73 -2.38
C GLU A 197 -2.19 -6.77 -3.46
N SER A 198 -2.11 -8.06 -3.11
CA SER A 198 -1.90 -9.13 -4.10
C SER A 198 -3.03 -9.21 -5.12
N ALA A 199 -4.28 -9.05 -4.67
CA ALA A 199 -5.43 -8.99 -5.57
C ALA A 199 -5.36 -7.77 -6.51
N LYS A 200 -4.95 -6.59 -5.99
CA LYS A 200 -4.72 -5.39 -6.82
C LYS A 200 -3.59 -5.61 -7.82
N ILE A 201 -2.49 -6.25 -7.42
CA ILE A 201 -1.38 -6.59 -8.32
C ILE A 201 -1.88 -7.50 -9.46
N ALA A 202 -2.63 -8.56 -9.15
CA ALA A 202 -3.21 -9.45 -10.16
C ALA A 202 -4.13 -8.69 -11.12
N TYR A 203 -5.01 -7.84 -10.59
CA TYR A 203 -5.89 -6.98 -11.38
C TYR A 203 -5.11 -6.06 -12.33
N TYR A 204 -4.08 -5.36 -11.84
CA TYR A 204 -3.27 -4.45 -12.64
C TYR A 204 -2.47 -5.18 -13.72
N LYS A 205 -1.96 -6.38 -13.43
CA LYS A 205 -1.30 -7.23 -14.43
C LYS A 205 -2.27 -7.65 -15.53
N ALA A 206 -3.46 -8.10 -15.17
CA ALA A 206 -4.48 -8.53 -16.13
C ALA A 206 -4.89 -7.39 -17.10
N HIS A 207 -4.83 -6.13 -16.65
CA HIS A 207 -5.12 -4.95 -17.46
C HIS A 207 -3.90 -4.36 -18.20
N GLY A 208 -2.73 -4.95 -18.07
CA GLY A 208 -1.49 -4.44 -18.69
C GLY A 208 -1.03 -3.08 -18.16
N TRP A 209 -1.39 -2.71 -16.93
CA TRP A 209 -1.07 -1.41 -16.33
C TRP A 209 0.26 -1.40 -15.54
N MET A 210 0.91 -2.55 -15.45
CA MET A 210 2.19 -2.70 -14.76
C MET A 210 3.10 -3.74 -15.45
#